data_7b4d2a6387c07e855b547a93a70eee84
#
_entry.id   7b4d2a6387c07e855b547a93a70eee84
#
_cell.length_a   1.000
_cell.length_b   1.000
_cell.length_c   1.000
_cell.angle_alpha   90.00
_cell.angle_beta   90.00
_cell.angle_gamma   90.00
#
_symmetry.space_group_name_H-M   'P 1'
#
loop_
_entity.id
_entity.type
_entity.pdbx_description
1 polymer ?
#
loop_
_entity_poly.entity_id
_entity_poly.type
_entity_poly.pdbx_seq_one_letter_code
_entity_poly.pdbx_strand_id
1 'polypeptide(L)'
;MVALLLFALISLAGISLVETMTRLQRSTDGRAERLADVQRALFLIASDFGQISDDPVLTAQGVGLMRTGADRVHQIVYRQEQSGLHRVVDGKDRLLLSGVSRCSWRFVKHGGWTAAPATPEDGSRPKAVELTLELQPQGVGLTGSLRRVIELPARP
;
A
#
# COMPACT_ATOMS: atom_id res chain seq x y z
N MET A 1 -7.84 32.05 51.13
CA MET A 1 -6.67 32.11 50.25
C MET A 1 -6.17 30.71 49.89
N VAL A 2 -5.85 29.81 50.83
CA VAL A 2 -5.32 28.44 50.57
C VAL A 2 -6.29 27.58 49.72
N ALA A 3 -7.59 27.64 49.99
CA ALA A 3 -8.61 26.88 49.23
C ALA A 3 -8.68 27.24 47.75
N LEU A 4 -8.54 28.53 47.40
CA LEU A 4 -8.50 29.00 46.02
C LEU A 4 -7.23 28.51 45.28
N LEU A 5 -6.12 28.46 45.99
CA LEU A 5 -4.85 27.99 45.44
C LEU A 5 -4.89 26.49 45.14
N LEU A 6 -5.47 25.70 46.04
CA LEU A 6 -5.69 24.26 45.86
C LEU A 6 -6.64 24.00 44.68
N PHE A 7 -7.74 24.76 44.58
CA PHE A 7 -8.67 24.61 43.46
C PHE A 7 -8.01 24.95 42.11
N ALA A 8 -7.19 26.00 42.07
CA ALA A 8 -6.44 26.33 40.87
C ALA A 8 -5.46 25.22 40.45
N LEU A 9 -4.75 24.60 41.40
CA LEU A 9 -3.82 23.51 41.11
C LEU A 9 -4.55 22.25 40.59
N ILE A 10 -5.69 21.89 41.17
CA ILE A 10 -6.50 20.75 40.73
C ILE A 10 -7.04 21.01 39.33
N SER A 11 -7.52 22.22 39.06
CA SER A 11 -8.00 22.60 37.73
C SER A 11 -6.90 22.54 36.66
N LEU A 12 -5.71 23.01 36.98
CA LEU A 12 -4.55 22.95 36.09
C LEU A 12 -4.13 21.51 35.80
N ALA A 13 -4.10 20.66 36.82
CA ALA A 13 -3.82 19.23 36.69
C ALA A 13 -4.85 18.51 35.80
N GLY A 14 -6.14 18.87 35.97
CA GLY A 14 -7.22 18.34 35.15
C GLY A 14 -7.08 18.69 33.66
N ILE A 15 -6.77 19.95 33.35
CA ILE A 15 -6.54 20.39 31.98
C ILE A 15 -5.35 19.64 31.34
N SER A 16 -4.24 19.54 32.05
CA SER A 16 -3.05 18.82 31.59
C SER A 16 -3.32 17.34 31.29
N LEU A 17 -4.16 16.68 32.10
CA LEU A 17 -4.55 15.31 31.89
C LEU A 17 -5.38 15.16 30.60
N VAL A 18 -6.35 16.04 30.37
CA VAL A 18 -7.19 16.02 29.17
C VAL A 18 -6.37 16.27 27.92
N GLU A 19 -5.44 17.23 27.96
CA GLU A 19 -4.54 17.49 26.83
C GLU A 19 -3.67 16.27 26.47
N THR A 20 -3.12 15.61 27.51
CA THR A 20 -2.31 14.41 27.32
C THR A 20 -3.12 13.28 26.70
N MET A 21 -4.34 13.06 27.20
CA MET A 21 -5.24 12.02 26.69
C MET A 21 -5.65 12.27 25.24
N THR A 22 -5.96 13.51 24.90
CA THR A 22 -6.31 13.92 23.53
C THR A 22 -5.12 13.76 22.58
N ARG A 23 -3.90 14.04 23.02
CA ARG A 23 -2.68 13.84 22.24
C ARG A 23 -2.41 12.37 21.96
N LEU A 24 -2.58 11.50 22.97
CA LEU A 24 -2.44 10.05 22.83
C LEU A 24 -3.47 9.48 21.85
N GLN A 25 -4.73 9.89 21.97
CA GLN A 25 -5.78 9.47 21.02
C GLN A 25 -5.44 9.85 19.58
N ARG A 26 -5.07 11.10 19.31
CA ARG A 26 -4.69 11.54 17.94
C ARG A 26 -3.53 10.74 17.37
N SER A 27 -2.56 10.36 18.19
CA SER A 27 -1.42 9.55 17.73
C SER A 27 -1.83 8.12 17.40
N THR A 28 -2.78 7.55 18.13
CA THR A 28 -3.30 6.20 17.89
C THR A 28 -4.19 6.17 16.66
N ASP A 29 -5.07 7.17 16.52
CA ASP A 29 -5.98 7.30 15.37
C ASP A 29 -5.20 7.44 14.05
N GLY A 30 -4.16 8.26 14.02
CA GLY A 30 -3.33 8.42 12.83
C GLY A 30 -2.59 7.14 12.42
N ARG A 31 -2.18 6.31 13.38
CA ARG A 31 -1.58 4.99 13.08
C ARG A 31 -2.61 4.01 12.53
N ALA A 32 -3.79 3.95 13.12
CA ALA A 32 -4.87 3.08 12.70
C ALA A 32 -5.34 3.44 11.28
N GLU A 33 -5.52 4.73 10.99
CA GLU A 33 -5.87 5.23 9.67
C GLU A 33 -4.81 4.84 8.62
N ARG A 34 -3.53 5.06 8.94
CA ARG A 34 -2.44 4.70 8.05
C ARG A 34 -2.38 3.20 7.76
N LEU A 35 -2.60 2.37 8.78
CA LEU A 35 -2.67 0.91 8.61
C LEU A 35 -3.84 0.52 7.72
N ALA A 36 -5.01 1.13 7.91
CA ALA A 36 -6.18 0.89 7.07
C ALA A 36 -5.93 1.26 5.59
N ASP A 37 -5.23 2.37 5.32
CA ASP A 37 -4.86 2.78 3.96
C ASP A 37 -3.91 1.77 3.30
N VAL A 38 -2.89 1.32 4.03
CA VAL A 38 -1.97 0.29 3.54
C VAL A 38 -2.72 -1.01 3.25
N GLN A 39 -3.58 -1.46 4.16
CA GLN A 39 -4.36 -2.68 3.97
C GLN A 39 -5.30 -2.58 2.78
N ARG A 40 -5.98 -1.44 2.60
CA ARG A 40 -6.86 -1.17 1.45
C ARG A 40 -6.09 -1.20 0.13
N ALA A 41 -4.91 -0.57 0.09
CA ALA A 41 -4.04 -0.58 -1.07
C ALA A 41 -3.60 -2.00 -1.43
N LEU A 42 -3.13 -2.77 -0.45
CA LEU A 42 -2.71 -4.17 -0.66
C LEU A 42 -3.86 -5.08 -1.08
N PHE A 43 -5.06 -4.88 -0.51
CA PHE A 43 -6.25 -5.62 -0.91
C PHE A 43 -6.61 -5.36 -2.37
N LEU A 44 -6.59 -4.08 -2.78
CA LEU A 44 -6.90 -3.71 -4.16
C LEU A 44 -5.88 -4.30 -5.14
N ILE A 45 -4.59 -4.21 -4.81
CA ILE A 45 -3.52 -4.82 -5.62
C ILE A 45 -3.74 -6.34 -5.74
N ALA A 46 -3.97 -7.02 -4.62
CA ALA A 46 -4.22 -8.46 -4.62
C ALA A 46 -5.46 -8.84 -5.44
N SER A 47 -6.52 -8.04 -5.36
CA SER A 47 -7.74 -8.23 -6.16
C SER A 47 -7.49 -8.07 -7.66
N ASP A 48 -6.68 -7.09 -8.06
CA ASP A 48 -6.34 -6.87 -9.47
C ASP A 48 -5.53 -8.03 -10.04
N PHE A 49 -4.51 -8.48 -9.31
CA PHE A 49 -3.71 -9.64 -9.70
C PHE A 49 -4.48 -10.95 -9.65
N GLY A 50 -5.46 -11.09 -8.75
CA GLY A 50 -6.33 -12.26 -8.69
C GLY A 50 -7.32 -12.36 -9.86
N GLN A 51 -7.56 -11.27 -10.58
CA GLN A 51 -8.47 -11.20 -11.74
C GLN A 51 -7.72 -10.90 -13.05
N ILE A 52 -6.43 -11.19 -13.08
CA ILE A 52 -5.59 -10.94 -14.25
C ILE A 52 -6.02 -11.82 -15.44
N SER A 53 -6.20 -11.20 -16.60
CA SER A 53 -6.56 -11.89 -17.85
C SER A 53 -5.35 -12.27 -18.69
N ASP A 54 -4.22 -11.57 -18.50
CA ASP A 54 -2.98 -11.80 -19.24
C ASP A 54 -1.77 -11.69 -18.30
N ASP A 55 -0.59 -12.13 -18.76
CA ASP A 55 0.60 -12.07 -17.92
C ASP A 55 0.99 -10.62 -17.60
N PRO A 56 1.48 -10.34 -16.38
CA PRO A 56 1.91 -9.00 -16.04
C PRO A 56 3.11 -8.58 -16.88
N VAL A 57 3.17 -7.31 -17.25
CA VAL A 57 4.24 -6.73 -18.06
C VAL A 57 5.01 -5.70 -17.25
N LEU A 58 6.33 -5.79 -17.25
CA LEU A 58 7.17 -4.73 -16.70
C LEU A 58 7.29 -3.61 -17.73
N THR A 59 6.93 -2.40 -17.31
CA THR A 59 7.06 -1.19 -18.13
C THR A 59 8.12 -0.28 -17.53
N ALA A 60 8.59 0.71 -18.25
CA ALA A 60 9.51 1.73 -17.71
C ALA A 60 8.90 2.51 -16.52
N GLN A 61 7.57 2.50 -16.39
CA GLN A 61 6.84 3.22 -15.36
C GLN A 61 6.44 2.34 -14.16
N GLY A 62 6.54 1.00 -14.28
CA GLY A 62 6.14 0.07 -13.23
C GLY A 62 5.59 -1.24 -13.79
N VAL A 63 4.57 -1.81 -13.15
CA VAL A 63 3.96 -3.08 -13.57
C VAL A 63 2.59 -2.83 -14.17
N GLY A 64 2.42 -3.27 -15.41
CA GLY A 64 1.15 -3.30 -16.12
C GLY A 64 0.51 -4.68 -16.09
N LEU A 65 -0.81 -4.73 -16.06
CA LEU A 65 -1.59 -5.96 -16.17
C LEU A 65 -2.93 -5.69 -16.87
N MET A 66 -3.50 -6.74 -17.45
CA MET A 66 -4.85 -6.73 -17.98
C MET A 66 -5.76 -7.46 -17.00
N ARG A 67 -6.81 -6.81 -16.51
CA ARG A 67 -7.76 -7.34 -15.55
C ARG A 67 -9.10 -7.58 -16.19
N THR A 68 -9.69 -8.75 -15.97
CA THR A 68 -11.06 -9.05 -16.37
C THR A 68 -12.04 -8.27 -15.48
N GLY A 69 -12.84 -7.40 -16.07
CA GLY A 69 -13.98 -6.75 -15.45
C GLY A 69 -15.30 -7.43 -15.79
N ALA A 70 -16.43 -6.90 -15.31
CA ALA A 70 -17.76 -7.42 -15.60
C ALA A 70 -18.12 -7.28 -17.08
N ASP A 71 -17.76 -6.18 -17.69
CA ASP A 71 -18.18 -5.78 -19.04
C ASP A 71 -17.03 -5.88 -20.05
N ARG A 72 -15.80 -5.69 -19.60
CA ARG A 72 -14.60 -5.64 -20.46
C ARG A 72 -13.32 -5.89 -19.68
N VAL A 73 -12.25 -6.06 -20.41
CA VAL A 73 -10.90 -6.09 -19.85
C VAL A 73 -10.40 -4.65 -19.63
N HIS A 74 -9.81 -4.40 -18.47
CA HIS A 74 -9.23 -3.11 -18.09
C HIS A 74 -7.71 -3.20 -18.07
N GLN A 75 -7.05 -2.20 -18.63
CA GLN A 75 -5.62 -2.03 -18.48
C GLN A 75 -5.35 -1.35 -17.13
N ILE A 76 -4.50 -1.96 -16.31
CA ILE A 76 -4.07 -1.42 -15.02
C ILE A 76 -2.56 -1.29 -15.03
N VAL A 77 -2.07 -0.14 -14.59
CA VAL A 77 -0.64 0.11 -14.40
C VAL A 77 -0.41 0.62 -12.99
N TYR A 78 0.47 -0.06 -12.27
CA TYR A 78 1.00 0.40 -10.99
C TYR A 78 2.32 1.10 -11.22
N ARG A 79 2.40 2.38 -10.86
CA ARG A 79 3.61 3.20 -10.98
C ARG A 79 3.93 3.92 -9.68
N GLN A 80 5.21 4.08 -9.42
CA GLN A 80 5.68 4.89 -8.31
C GLN A 80 6.02 6.29 -8.80
N GLU A 81 5.54 7.29 -8.06
CA GLU A 81 5.86 8.70 -8.23
C GLU A 81 6.29 9.32 -6.91
N GLN A 82 6.69 10.60 -6.93
CA GLN A 82 7.13 11.31 -5.71
C GLN A 82 6.04 11.35 -4.63
N SER A 83 4.76 11.41 -5.01
CA SER A 83 3.61 11.43 -4.11
C SER A 83 3.31 10.07 -3.47
N GLY A 84 3.79 8.96 -4.06
CA GLY A 84 3.56 7.61 -3.60
C GLY A 84 3.32 6.59 -4.71
N LEU A 85 2.57 5.55 -4.38
CA LEU A 85 2.15 4.52 -5.33
C LEU A 85 0.84 4.92 -6.00
N HIS A 86 0.84 4.95 -7.31
CA HIS A 86 -0.30 5.26 -8.16
C HIS A 86 -0.84 4.02 -8.85
N ARG A 87 -2.15 4.01 -9.06
CA ARG A 87 -2.87 3.01 -9.85
C ARG A 87 -3.57 3.71 -11.00
N VAL A 88 -3.18 3.37 -12.21
CA VAL A 88 -3.77 3.90 -13.45
C VAL A 88 -4.69 2.85 -14.04
N VAL A 89 -5.95 3.18 -14.28
CA VAL A 89 -6.96 2.31 -14.90
C VAL A 89 -7.44 2.95 -16.19
N ASP A 90 -7.20 2.32 -17.31
CA ASP A 90 -7.57 2.84 -18.65
C ASP A 90 -7.14 4.30 -18.83
N GLY A 91 -5.93 4.63 -18.41
CA GLY A 91 -5.37 5.97 -18.46
C GLY A 91 -5.80 6.94 -17.35
N LYS A 92 -6.74 6.55 -16.48
CA LYS A 92 -7.16 7.36 -15.34
C LYS A 92 -6.28 7.08 -14.13
N ASP A 93 -5.48 8.06 -13.75
CA ASP A 93 -4.57 7.99 -12.62
C ASP A 93 -5.25 8.28 -11.29
N ARG A 94 -4.88 7.51 -10.26
CA ARG A 94 -5.27 7.73 -8.87
C ARG A 94 -4.13 7.38 -7.93
N LEU A 95 -3.86 8.26 -6.98
CA LEU A 95 -2.98 7.95 -5.86
C LEU A 95 -3.63 6.82 -5.04
N LEU A 96 -2.93 5.70 -4.94
CA LEU A 96 -3.36 4.51 -4.20
C LEU A 96 -2.85 4.52 -2.76
N LEU A 97 -1.59 4.89 -2.58
CA LEU A 97 -0.95 4.95 -1.27
C LEU A 97 0.11 6.04 -1.25
N SER A 98 -0.05 7.03 -0.40
CA SER A 98 0.93 8.11 -0.21
C SER A 98 2.17 7.62 0.54
N GLY A 99 3.27 8.38 0.50
CA GLY A 99 4.48 8.12 1.28
C GLY A 99 5.17 6.78 0.97
N VAL A 100 5.04 6.28 -0.24
CA VAL A 100 5.82 5.14 -0.76
C VAL A 100 7.07 5.71 -1.42
N SER A 101 8.24 5.45 -0.84
CA SER A 101 9.53 5.91 -1.39
C SER A 101 10.08 4.97 -2.45
N ARG A 102 9.77 3.68 -2.33
CA ARG A 102 10.18 2.67 -3.30
C ARG A 102 9.11 1.61 -3.43
N CYS A 103 8.87 1.18 -4.66
CA CYS A 103 8.03 0.05 -4.99
C CYS A 103 8.83 -0.90 -5.88
N SER A 104 8.98 -2.15 -5.48
CA SER A 104 9.67 -3.17 -6.28
C SER A 104 8.81 -4.41 -6.44
N TRP A 105 8.96 -5.03 -7.61
CA TRP A 105 8.20 -6.19 -8.01
C TRP A 105 9.15 -7.36 -8.33
N ARG A 106 8.80 -8.56 -7.89
CA ARG A 106 9.51 -9.79 -8.25
C ARG A 106 8.47 -10.85 -8.61
N PHE A 107 8.84 -11.75 -9.49
CA PHE A 107 7.96 -12.77 -10.02
C PHE A 107 8.54 -14.16 -9.77
N VAL A 108 7.70 -15.12 -9.41
CA VAL A 108 8.11 -16.54 -9.26
C VAL A 108 7.94 -17.24 -10.59
N LYS A 109 9.05 -17.72 -11.11
CA LYS A 109 9.12 -18.65 -12.25
C LYS A 109 9.66 -20.03 -11.82
N HIS A 110 9.71 -20.97 -12.78
CA HIS A 110 10.43 -22.23 -12.58
C HIS A 110 11.90 -21.91 -12.20
N GLY A 111 12.29 -22.23 -10.97
CA GLY A 111 13.64 -22.03 -10.46
C GLY A 111 13.86 -20.85 -9.53
N GLY A 112 12.87 -19.97 -9.29
CA GLY A 112 13.00 -18.95 -8.26
C GLY A 112 12.42 -17.58 -8.58
N TRP A 113 12.80 -16.59 -7.77
CA TRP A 113 12.38 -15.20 -7.87
C TRP A 113 13.20 -14.45 -8.92
N THR A 114 12.52 -13.76 -9.81
CA THR A 114 13.12 -12.90 -10.86
C THR A 114 12.52 -11.50 -10.83
N ALA A 115 13.29 -10.50 -11.21
CA ALA A 115 12.83 -9.11 -11.32
C ALA A 115 11.98 -8.87 -12.59
N ALA A 116 12.13 -9.73 -13.62
CA ALA A 116 11.37 -9.60 -14.87
C ALA A 116 10.19 -10.59 -14.87
N PRO A 117 8.98 -10.16 -15.31
CA PRO A 117 7.92 -11.09 -15.65
C PRO A 117 8.33 -11.97 -16.84
N ALA A 118 7.54 -13.00 -17.14
CA ALA A 118 7.80 -13.88 -18.27
C ALA A 118 7.95 -13.08 -19.56
N THR A 119 8.96 -13.42 -20.35
CA THR A 119 8.99 -13.02 -21.76
C THR A 119 8.21 -14.04 -22.57
N PRO A 120 7.56 -13.67 -23.68
CA PRO A 120 6.87 -14.60 -24.56
C PRO A 120 7.75 -15.78 -25.02
N GLU A 121 9.06 -15.58 -25.07
CA GLU A 121 10.07 -16.56 -25.50
C GLU A 121 10.33 -17.65 -24.44
N ASP A 122 10.11 -17.35 -23.15
CA ASP A 122 10.40 -18.27 -22.02
C ASP A 122 9.32 -19.33 -21.80
N GLY A 123 8.12 -19.15 -22.33
CA GLY A 123 6.97 -20.05 -22.15
C GLY A 123 6.56 -20.27 -20.69
N SER A 124 7.29 -19.68 -19.74
CA SER A 124 7.06 -19.85 -18.31
C SER A 124 6.31 -18.67 -17.72
N ARG A 125 5.05 -18.89 -17.41
CA ARG A 125 4.21 -17.89 -16.73
C ARG A 125 4.59 -17.75 -15.26
N PRO A 126 4.56 -16.54 -14.70
CA PRO A 126 4.79 -16.37 -13.28
C PRO A 126 3.63 -16.98 -12.49
N LYS A 127 3.96 -17.70 -11.40
CA LYS A 127 2.96 -18.32 -10.50
C LYS A 127 2.56 -17.38 -9.36
N ALA A 128 3.42 -16.45 -9.00
CA ALA A 128 3.18 -15.45 -7.97
C ALA A 128 3.97 -14.17 -8.26
N VAL A 129 3.49 -13.07 -7.71
CA VAL A 129 4.16 -11.79 -7.70
C VAL A 129 4.45 -11.37 -6.26
N GLU A 130 5.64 -10.90 -6.00
CA GLU A 130 6.04 -10.27 -4.75
C GLU A 130 6.09 -8.77 -4.94
N LEU A 131 5.36 -8.06 -4.11
CA LEU A 131 5.41 -6.61 -3.98
C LEU A 131 6.19 -6.26 -2.72
N THR A 132 7.18 -5.39 -2.83
CA THR A 132 7.86 -4.77 -1.70
C THR A 132 7.67 -3.26 -1.76
N LEU A 133 7.14 -2.68 -0.68
CA LEU A 133 6.92 -1.25 -0.51
C LEU A 133 7.84 -0.73 0.59
N GLU A 134 8.59 0.33 0.32
CA GLU A 134 9.31 1.10 1.34
C GLU A 134 8.47 2.31 1.71
N LEU A 135 8.04 2.37 2.98
CA LEU A 135 7.19 3.43 3.50
C LEU A 135 8.02 4.48 4.22
N GLN A 136 7.83 5.75 3.85
CA GLN A 136 8.41 6.90 4.54
C GLN A 136 7.56 7.31 5.74
N PRO A 137 8.19 7.93 6.76
CA PRO A 137 7.45 8.51 7.87
C PRO A 137 6.47 9.57 7.36
N GLN A 138 5.21 9.39 7.70
CA GLN A 138 4.19 10.43 7.54
C GLN A 138 3.57 10.67 8.93
N GLY A 139 4.08 11.67 9.64
CA GLY A 139 3.69 11.94 11.03
C GLY A 139 4.02 10.77 11.95
N VAL A 140 3.03 10.27 12.70
CA VAL A 140 3.14 9.16 13.67
C VAL A 140 2.90 7.78 13.02
N GLY A 141 2.95 7.69 11.69
CA GLY A 141 2.53 6.51 10.94
C GLY A 141 3.56 5.39 10.83
N LEU A 142 3.16 4.33 10.11
CA LEU A 142 3.99 3.17 9.79
C LEU A 142 5.17 3.57 8.89
N THR A 143 6.35 3.10 9.24
CA THR A 143 7.58 3.25 8.45
C THR A 143 8.25 1.90 8.27
N GLY A 144 9.07 1.77 7.23
CA GLY A 144 9.84 0.57 6.98
C GLY A 144 9.42 -0.16 5.71
N SER A 145 9.86 -1.39 5.57
CA SER A 145 9.60 -2.23 4.40
C SER A 145 8.44 -3.18 4.66
N LEU A 146 7.49 -3.20 3.75
CA LEU A 146 6.36 -4.12 3.74
C LEU A 146 6.44 -5.01 2.51
N ARG A 147 6.33 -6.32 2.70
CA ARG A 147 6.38 -7.33 1.65
C ARG A 147 5.08 -8.11 1.57
N ARG A 148 4.55 -8.26 0.36
CA ARG A 148 3.34 -9.05 0.09
C ARG A 148 3.59 -9.98 -1.10
N VAL A 149 3.28 -11.26 -0.92
CA VAL A 149 3.24 -12.24 -2.01
C VAL A 149 1.77 -12.45 -2.41
N ILE A 150 1.52 -12.44 -3.70
CA ILE A 150 0.20 -12.63 -4.31
C ILE A 150 0.33 -13.78 -5.29
N GLU A 151 -0.43 -14.85 -5.08
CA GLU A 151 -0.53 -15.95 -6.02
C GLU A 151 -1.34 -15.51 -7.24
N LEU A 152 -0.87 -15.89 -8.42
CA LEU A 152 -1.56 -15.62 -9.68
C LEU A 152 -2.48 -16.80 -10.01
N PRO A 153 -3.66 -16.54 -10.58
CA PRO A 153 -4.57 -17.61 -10.94
C PRO A 153 -3.94 -18.55 -11.97
N ALA A 154 -4.11 -19.85 -11.71
CA ALA A 154 -3.78 -20.85 -12.70
C ALA A 154 -4.68 -20.65 -13.94
N ARG A 155 -4.07 -20.64 -15.11
CA ARG A 155 -4.80 -20.59 -16.37
C ARG A 155 -4.74 -21.97 -17.02
N PRO A 156 -5.84 -22.40 -17.64
CA PRO A 156 -5.86 -23.65 -18.39
C PRO A 156 -4.90 -23.64 -19.58
#